data_df25281bd7242029516627e2f69ef43b
#
_entry.id   df25281bd7242029516627e2f69ef43b
#
_cell.length_a   1.000
_cell.length_b   1.000
_cell.length_c   1.000
_cell.angle_alpha   90.00
_cell.angle_beta   90.00
_cell.angle_gamma   90.00
#
_symmetry.space_group_name_H-M   'P 1'
#
loop_
_entity.id
_entity.type
_entity.pdbx_description
1 polymer ?
#
loop_
_entity_poly.entity_id
_entity_poly.type
_entity_poly.pdbx_seq_one_letter_code
_entity_poly.pdbx_strand_id
1 'polypeptide(L)'
;MTAEYIRDWQQPRHAVGREGTGIPAPESALSSWLDAYRVENERRQEMADAAFSATPLGNLINKSLDAQEKQDKTITLAGDARKQARGAVDEAMASLRLLPSYLRDPLIRHLSFLRKKQEADRRKGKKSWQAERYARGTLRKIFERLDSTDGRWLTPGYRSLAGRERLDDLLYLPQLNKHQIQTLATMTAAMFSSTFEKLCDGFGATDGELTMDVTLKAYQMLARMALHLHAMPPHYDALTTDKDRRNEPDTELLPGAILRLTCAEWWKRKLWLLRCEWREEQLRAACLVSRKTSPYLSQDALSEFRAQREKTRDFLKSFMLENEDGFTIDLETVYYAGVSNPVHRKAEMMATMKGLELLAEARGDKAVFLTITCPSKYHATTENGHPNPKWNGATMRDSSDYLVNTFFAAVRKKLNRDGLRWYGIRTVEPHHDGTVHWHMMVFAHPEEIDTIVSHTRDIAIQEDRHELGNDITPRFKVEYVDGSKGTPTSYIATYIGKNLDSRAVDGIDPKTGKPRVDHETGKSMAESVERAIGWARLHRVRQFQFFGIPSRQVWRELRRLA
;
A
#
# COMPACT_ATOMS: atom_id res chain seq x y z
N MET A 1 -8.81 -8.32 4.73
CA MET A 1 -8.93 -9.39 3.74
C MET A 1 -7.53 -9.76 3.31
N THR A 2 -7.18 -11.02 3.43
CA THR A 2 -5.84 -11.57 3.28
C THR A 2 -5.51 -11.84 1.80
N ALA A 3 -4.22 -11.91 1.48
CA ALA A 3 -3.72 -12.33 0.17
C ALA A 3 -4.25 -13.72 -0.27
N GLU A 4 -4.67 -14.57 0.67
CA GLU A 4 -5.35 -15.85 0.40
C GLU A 4 -6.68 -15.67 -0.32
N TYR A 5 -7.43 -14.59 -0.02
CA TYR A 5 -8.70 -14.31 -0.69
C TYR A 5 -8.52 -13.98 -2.17
N ILE A 6 -7.36 -13.47 -2.55
CA ILE A 6 -7.01 -13.18 -3.96
C ILE A 6 -6.48 -14.44 -4.65
N ARG A 7 -5.76 -15.32 -3.95
CA ARG A 7 -5.21 -16.57 -4.52
C ARG A 7 -6.28 -17.61 -4.82
N ASP A 8 -7.33 -17.72 -3.99
CA ASP A 8 -8.42 -18.68 -4.19
C ASP A 8 -9.26 -18.41 -5.45
N TRP A 9 -9.19 -17.18 -5.98
CA TRP A 9 -9.88 -16.79 -7.22
C TRP A 9 -9.08 -17.07 -8.50
N GLN A 10 -7.82 -17.49 -8.39
CA GLN A 10 -6.95 -17.78 -9.54
C GLN A 10 -6.93 -19.26 -9.95
N GLN A 11 -7.58 -20.16 -9.20
CA GLN A 11 -7.68 -21.57 -9.55
C GLN A 11 -9.10 -21.96 -9.96
N PRO A 12 -9.29 -22.63 -11.11
CA PRO A 12 -10.59 -23.21 -11.47
C PRO A 12 -10.87 -24.40 -10.55
N ARG A 13 -11.91 -24.31 -9.72
CA ARG A 13 -12.37 -25.43 -8.90
C ARG A 13 -13.09 -26.44 -9.79
N HIS A 14 -12.58 -27.66 -9.87
CA HIS A 14 -13.26 -28.78 -10.45
C HIS A 14 -14.51 -29.10 -9.62
N ALA A 15 -15.67 -29.15 -10.28
CA ALA A 15 -16.92 -29.60 -9.69
C ALA A 15 -16.85 -31.10 -9.42
N VAL A 16 -16.96 -31.52 -8.16
CA VAL A 16 -17.19 -32.92 -7.78
C VAL A 16 -18.68 -33.16 -7.85
N GLY A 17 -19.08 -34.05 -8.74
CA GLY A 17 -20.48 -34.46 -8.92
C GLY A 17 -21.04 -35.23 -7.72
N ARG A 18 -22.28 -34.95 -7.35
CA ARG A 18 -23.15 -35.85 -6.60
C ARG A 18 -24.29 -36.30 -7.51
N GLU A 19 -24.39 -37.60 -7.70
CA GLU A 19 -25.51 -38.26 -8.37
C GLU A 19 -26.79 -38.21 -7.54
N GLY A 20 -27.91 -38.01 -8.21
CA GLY A 20 -29.23 -38.44 -7.77
C GLY A 20 -30.28 -37.32 -7.68
N THR A 21 -31.02 -37.11 -8.72
CA THR A 21 -32.47 -37.03 -8.94
C THR A 21 -32.75 -36.17 -10.18
N GLY A 22 -33.44 -36.81 -11.14
CA GLY A 22 -33.62 -36.30 -12.49
C GLY A 22 -34.59 -35.11 -12.58
N ILE A 23 -33.99 -33.93 -12.79
CA ILE A 23 -34.57 -32.81 -13.52
C ILE A 23 -33.39 -32.28 -14.36
N PRO A 24 -33.50 -32.21 -15.70
CA PRO A 24 -32.41 -31.65 -16.48
C PRO A 24 -32.31 -30.14 -16.19
N ALA A 25 -31.29 -29.79 -15.44
CA ALA A 25 -30.95 -28.40 -15.20
C ALA A 25 -30.42 -27.76 -16.51
N PRO A 26 -30.53 -26.43 -16.68
CA PRO A 26 -30.02 -25.72 -17.84
C PRO A 26 -28.48 -25.60 -17.84
N GLU A 27 -27.78 -26.60 -17.32
CA GLU A 27 -26.31 -26.66 -17.26
C GLU A 27 -25.65 -26.74 -18.64
N SER A 28 -26.34 -27.34 -19.63
CA SER A 28 -25.81 -27.43 -20.99
C SER A 28 -25.77 -26.10 -21.72
N ALA A 29 -26.72 -25.21 -21.44
CA ALA A 29 -26.75 -23.86 -22.03
C ALA A 29 -25.70 -22.96 -21.37
N LEU A 30 -25.49 -23.09 -20.05
CA LEU A 30 -24.48 -22.33 -19.31
C LEU A 30 -23.06 -22.81 -19.66
N SER A 31 -22.87 -24.13 -19.80
CA SER A 31 -21.58 -24.69 -20.21
C SER A 31 -21.22 -24.33 -21.64
N SER A 32 -22.15 -24.43 -22.58
CA SER A 32 -21.93 -24.02 -23.98
C SER A 32 -21.72 -22.51 -24.11
N TRP A 33 -22.38 -21.71 -23.28
CA TRP A 33 -22.14 -20.26 -23.22
C TRP A 33 -20.77 -19.94 -22.62
N LEU A 34 -20.35 -20.64 -21.57
CA LEU A 34 -19.03 -20.49 -20.96
C LEU A 34 -17.90 -20.91 -21.92
N ASP A 35 -18.10 -21.98 -22.68
CA ASP A 35 -17.14 -22.43 -23.69
C ASP A 35 -17.08 -21.47 -24.89
N ALA A 36 -18.23 -20.98 -25.37
CA ALA A 36 -18.29 -19.95 -26.39
C ALA A 36 -17.69 -18.64 -25.91
N TYR A 37 -17.90 -18.28 -24.62
CA TYR A 37 -17.30 -17.12 -23.98
C TYR A 37 -15.78 -17.27 -23.85
N ARG A 38 -15.27 -18.48 -23.54
CA ARG A 38 -13.84 -18.76 -23.44
C ARG A 38 -13.17 -18.64 -24.81
N VAL A 39 -13.72 -19.26 -25.84
CA VAL A 39 -13.20 -19.19 -27.23
C VAL A 39 -13.22 -17.75 -27.76
N GLU A 40 -14.31 -17.02 -27.51
CA GLU A 40 -14.41 -15.61 -27.91
C GLU A 40 -13.45 -14.72 -27.10
N ASN A 41 -13.19 -15.05 -25.84
CA ASN A 41 -12.22 -14.36 -25.00
C ASN A 41 -10.77 -14.61 -25.49
N GLU A 42 -10.43 -15.84 -25.85
CA GLU A 42 -9.11 -16.17 -26.42
C GLU A 42 -8.91 -15.43 -27.75
N ARG A 43 -9.89 -15.44 -28.63
CA ARG A 43 -9.86 -14.69 -29.90
C ARG A 43 -9.75 -13.18 -29.69
N ARG A 44 -10.45 -12.63 -28.69
CA ARG A 44 -10.37 -11.20 -28.34
C ARG A 44 -9.04 -10.85 -27.68
N GLN A 45 -8.45 -11.79 -26.94
CA GLN A 45 -7.11 -11.66 -26.40
C GLN A 45 -6.06 -11.56 -27.52
N GLU A 46 -6.15 -12.47 -28.50
CA GLU A 46 -5.27 -12.44 -29.69
C GLU A 46 -5.44 -11.15 -30.49
N MET A 47 -6.69 -10.68 -30.63
CA MET A 47 -6.95 -9.39 -31.32
C MET A 47 -6.46 -8.19 -30.49
N ALA A 48 -6.55 -8.23 -29.16
CA ALA A 48 -6.03 -7.18 -28.28
C ALA A 48 -4.49 -7.15 -28.30
N ASP A 49 -3.85 -8.32 -28.32
CA ASP A 49 -2.39 -8.43 -28.42
C ASP A 49 -1.90 -7.99 -29.81
N ALA A 50 -2.66 -8.30 -30.87
CA ALA A 50 -2.41 -7.80 -32.22
C ALA A 50 -2.64 -6.28 -32.34
N ALA A 51 -3.71 -5.77 -31.72
CA ALA A 51 -4.00 -4.33 -31.68
C ALA A 51 -2.95 -3.57 -30.84
N PHE A 52 -2.52 -4.13 -29.72
CA PHE A 52 -1.41 -3.59 -28.92
C PHE A 52 -0.11 -3.58 -29.70
N SER A 53 0.21 -4.69 -30.39
CA SER A 53 1.38 -4.79 -31.27
C SER A 53 1.37 -3.78 -32.42
N ALA A 54 0.19 -3.34 -32.85
CA ALA A 54 0.01 -2.30 -33.87
C ALA A 54 0.13 -0.87 -33.33
N THR A 55 0.14 -0.66 -31.99
CA THR A 55 0.34 0.67 -31.41
C THR A 55 1.78 1.15 -31.57
N PRO A 56 2.05 2.47 -31.57
CA PRO A 56 3.43 2.98 -31.61
C PRO A 56 4.33 2.41 -30.49
N LEU A 57 3.75 2.14 -29.31
CA LEU A 57 4.48 1.54 -28.19
C LEU A 57 4.65 0.03 -28.33
N GLY A 58 3.62 -0.70 -28.75
CA GLY A 58 3.69 -2.13 -29.08
C GLY A 58 4.72 -2.38 -30.19
N ASN A 59 4.73 -1.54 -31.22
CA ASN A 59 5.76 -1.56 -32.26
C ASN A 59 7.17 -1.25 -31.72
N LEU A 60 7.28 -0.36 -30.74
CA LEU A 60 8.55 -0.01 -30.11
C LEU A 60 9.06 -1.17 -29.23
N ILE A 61 8.17 -1.80 -28.47
CA ILE A 61 8.48 -2.97 -27.63
C ILE A 61 8.84 -4.16 -28.51
N ASN A 62 8.05 -4.47 -29.55
CA ASN A 62 8.34 -5.55 -30.48
C ASN A 62 9.62 -5.31 -31.25
N LYS A 63 9.88 -4.08 -31.72
CA LYS A 63 11.18 -3.71 -32.33
C LYS A 63 12.33 -3.83 -31.34
N SER A 64 12.11 -3.56 -30.06
CA SER A 64 13.11 -3.73 -29.01
C SER A 64 13.36 -5.20 -28.71
N LEU A 65 12.31 -6.04 -28.68
CA LEU A 65 12.41 -7.50 -28.54
C LEU A 65 13.05 -8.14 -29.77
N ASP A 66 12.67 -7.74 -30.98
CA ASP A 66 13.27 -8.19 -32.24
C ASP A 66 14.74 -7.75 -32.37
N ALA A 67 15.06 -6.54 -31.88
CA ALA A 67 16.42 -6.05 -31.82
C ALA A 67 17.25 -6.85 -30.79
N GLN A 68 16.65 -7.22 -29.68
CA GLN A 68 17.25 -8.04 -28.63
C GLN A 68 17.46 -9.48 -29.11
N GLU A 69 16.49 -10.08 -29.82
CA GLU A 69 16.62 -11.41 -30.44
C GLU A 69 17.64 -11.45 -31.59
N LYS A 70 17.67 -10.39 -32.40
CA LYS A 70 18.73 -10.23 -33.43
C LYS A 70 20.11 -9.99 -32.82
N GLN A 71 20.18 -9.30 -31.68
CA GLN A 71 21.42 -9.05 -30.95
C GLN A 71 21.92 -10.32 -30.26
N ASP A 72 21.03 -11.15 -29.68
CA ASP A 72 21.38 -12.46 -29.11
C ASP A 72 21.92 -13.44 -30.20
N LYS A 73 21.39 -13.38 -31.41
CA LYS A 73 21.90 -14.15 -32.55
C LYS A 73 23.23 -13.62 -33.11
N THR A 74 23.56 -12.35 -32.87
CA THR A 74 24.80 -11.72 -33.33
C THR A 74 25.93 -11.81 -32.28
N ILE A 75 25.59 -12.02 -31.00
CA ILE A 75 26.55 -12.16 -29.88
C ILE A 75 27.31 -13.49 -29.91
N THR A 76 26.89 -14.45 -30.75
CA THR A 76 27.58 -15.76 -30.91
C THR A 76 28.84 -15.69 -31.76
N LEU A 77 29.24 -14.54 -32.29
CA LEU A 77 30.46 -14.38 -33.11
C LEU A 77 31.41 -13.32 -32.53
N ALA A 78 32.36 -13.83 -31.79
CA ALA A 78 33.76 -13.40 -31.61
C ALA A 78 34.14 -11.91 -31.49
N GLY A 79 34.64 -11.55 -30.32
CA GLY A 79 35.87 -10.76 -30.30
C GLY A 79 35.77 -9.26 -30.15
N ASP A 80 35.21 -8.73 -29.05
CA ASP A 80 35.66 -7.43 -28.54
C ASP A 80 35.19 -7.15 -27.10
N ALA A 81 35.78 -7.83 -26.16
CA ALA A 81 35.51 -7.65 -24.73
C ALA A 81 35.76 -6.19 -24.23
N ARG A 82 36.54 -5.40 -24.99
CA ARG A 82 36.81 -3.98 -24.66
C ARG A 82 35.78 -3.00 -25.23
N LYS A 83 35.15 -3.28 -26.37
CA LYS A 83 34.00 -2.52 -26.89
C LYS A 83 32.74 -2.80 -26.05
N GLN A 84 32.55 -4.07 -25.64
CA GLN A 84 31.44 -4.48 -24.76
C GLN A 84 31.45 -3.81 -23.38
N ALA A 85 32.60 -3.46 -22.84
CA ALA A 85 32.65 -2.79 -21.51
C ALA A 85 32.20 -1.32 -21.56
N ARG A 86 32.35 -0.63 -22.67
CA ARG A 86 31.76 0.71 -22.88
C ARG A 86 30.25 0.61 -23.15
N GLY A 87 29.77 -0.46 -23.76
CA GLY A 87 28.37 -0.67 -24.11
C GLY A 87 27.43 -0.76 -22.90
N ALA A 88 27.82 -1.40 -21.79
CA ALA A 88 26.93 -1.68 -20.69
C ALA A 88 26.33 -0.43 -20.02
N VAL A 89 27.09 0.66 -19.90
CA VAL A 89 26.56 1.92 -19.34
C VAL A 89 25.67 2.64 -20.35
N ASP A 90 26.04 2.61 -21.63
CA ASP A 90 25.29 3.26 -22.70
C ASP A 90 23.98 2.48 -23.00
N GLU A 91 24.00 1.15 -22.96
CA GLU A 91 22.81 0.27 -23.00
C GLU A 91 21.87 0.55 -21.83
N ALA A 92 22.41 0.62 -20.60
CA ALA A 92 21.64 0.96 -19.42
C ALA A 92 21.00 2.36 -19.53
N MET A 93 21.74 3.33 -20.08
CA MET A 93 21.20 4.68 -20.34
C MET A 93 20.10 4.66 -21.39
N ALA A 94 20.21 3.84 -22.42
CA ALA A 94 19.17 3.68 -23.45
C ALA A 94 17.91 3.05 -22.85
N SER A 95 18.05 1.97 -22.07
CA SER A 95 16.93 1.31 -21.39
C SER A 95 16.24 2.23 -20.38
N LEU A 96 17.00 3.02 -19.61
CA LEU A 96 16.44 4.00 -18.68
C LEU A 96 15.59 5.08 -19.39
N ARG A 97 15.91 5.45 -20.62
CA ARG A 97 15.13 6.45 -21.39
C ARG A 97 13.71 5.97 -21.73
N LEU A 98 13.47 4.68 -21.71
CA LEU A 98 12.14 4.09 -21.96
C LEU A 98 11.24 4.16 -20.73
N LEU A 99 11.80 4.36 -19.55
CA LEU A 99 11.03 4.46 -18.30
C LEU A 99 10.29 5.79 -18.20
N PRO A 100 9.16 5.82 -17.46
CA PRO A 100 8.48 7.05 -17.07
C PRO A 100 9.41 8.03 -16.36
N SER A 101 9.18 9.33 -16.51
CA SER A 101 10.06 10.39 -16.01
C SER A 101 10.38 10.27 -14.50
N TYR A 102 9.40 9.89 -13.68
CA TYR A 102 9.57 9.74 -12.23
C TYR A 102 10.53 8.61 -11.83
N LEU A 103 10.69 7.57 -12.67
CA LEU A 103 11.70 6.51 -12.52
C LEU A 103 12.99 6.87 -13.25
N ARG A 104 12.85 7.30 -14.50
CA ARG A 104 13.96 7.59 -15.42
C ARG A 104 14.92 8.63 -14.86
N ASP A 105 14.38 9.79 -14.46
CA ASP A 105 15.23 10.95 -14.17
C ASP A 105 16.11 10.76 -12.92
N PRO A 106 15.65 10.19 -11.80
CA PRO A 106 16.51 9.86 -10.67
C PRO A 106 17.58 8.82 -10.99
N LEU A 107 17.20 7.77 -11.74
CA LEU A 107 18.13 6.69 -12.10
C LEU A 107 19.20 7.16 -13.08
N ILE A 108 18.84 7.97 -14.08
CA ILE A 108 19.79 8.60 -15.01
C ILE A 108 20.74 9.53 -14.27
N ARG A 109 20.22 10.38 -13.35
CA ARG A 109 21.07 11.25 -12.54
C ARG A 109 22.09 10.46 -11.73
N HIS A 110 21.67 9.36 -11.10
CA HIS A 110 22.56 8.52 -10.32
C HIS A 110 23.62 7.82 -11.17
N LEU A 111 23.24 7.21 -12.30
CA LEU A 111 24.18 6.56 -13.23
C LEU A 111 25.17 7.58 -13.81
N SER A 112 24.70 8.76 -14.19
CA SER A 112 25.56 9.85 -14.70
C SER A 112 26.54 10.36 -13.64
N PHE A 113 26.11 10.46 -12.37
CA PHE A 113 27.01 10.80 -11.26
C PHE A 113 28.10 9.72 -11.09
N LEU A 114 27.74 8.45 -11.09
CA LEU A 114 28.69 7.34 -10.98
C LEU A 114 29.69 7.34 -12.14
N ARG A 115 29.23 7.61 -13.38
CA ARG A 115 30.08 7.73 -14.57
C ARG A 115 31.11 8.87 -14.41
N LYS A 116 30.67 10.07 -14.04
CA LYS A 116 31.56 11.22 -13.79
C LYS A 116 32.57 10.93 -12.69
N LYS A 117 32.15 10.32 -11.58
CA LYS A 117 33.04 9.93 -10.48
C LYS A 117 34.07 8.91 -10.93
N GLN A 118 33.67 7.89 -11.66
CA GLN A 118 34.54 6.88 -12.22
C GLN A 118 35.59 7.47 -13.19
N GLU A 119 35.18 8.41 -14.04
CA GLU A 119 36.09 9.12 -14.95
C GLU A 119 37.12 9.96 -14.17
N ALA A 120 36.68 10.64 -13.12
CA ALA A 120 37.56 11.41 -12.23
C ALA A 120 38.56 10.51 -11.49
N ASP A 121 38.13 9.36 -10.99
CA ASP A 121 38.99 8.37 -10.33
C ASP A 121 40.04 7.81 -11.33
N ARG A 122 39.62 7.51 -12.55
CA ARG A 122 40.54 7.02 -13.64
C ARG A 122 41.58 8.06 -14.01
N ARG A 123 41.23 9.36 -14.08
CA ARG A 123 42.18 10.47 -14.29
C ARG A 123 43.24 10.57 -13.18
N LYS A 124 42.87 10.13 -11.96
CA LYS A 124 43.81 10.06 -10.80
C LYS A 124 44.57 8.73 -10.72
N GLY A 125 44.55 7.93 -11.77
CA GLY A 125 45.24 6.62 -11.85
C GLY A 125 44.53 5.49 -11.05
N LYS A 126 43.34 5.72 -10.51
CA LYS A 126 42.61 4.72 -9.74
C LYS A 126 41.82 3.81 -10.68
N LYS A 127 41.85 2.50 -10.44
CA LYS A 127 40.96 1.53 -11.12
C LYS A 127 39.55 1.68 -10.52
N SER A 128 38.58 2.21 -11.28
CA SER A 128 37.17 2.38 -10.86
C SER A 128 36.24 1.81 -11.93
N TRP A 129 35.23 1.04 -11.44
CA TRP A 129 34.24 0.35 -12.25
C TRP A 129 32.82 0.54 -11.63
N GLN A 130 32.60 1.65 -10.95
CA GLN A 130 31.37 1.87 -10.19
C GLN A 130 30.14 1.98 -11.09
N ALA A 131 30.24 2.67 -12.23
CA ALA A 131 29.16 2.82 -13.18
C ALA A 131 28.77 1.50 -13.84
N GLU A 132 29.77 0.73 -14.29
CA GLU A 132 29.52 -0.58 -14.92
C GLU A 132 28.95 -1.60 -13.92
N ARG A 133 29.46 -1.63 -12.69
CA ARG A 133 28.89 -2.50 -11.63
C ARG A 133 27.45 -2.14 -11.31
N TYR A 134 27.15 -0.85 -11.27
CA TYR A 134 25.77 -0.40 -11.06
C TYR A 134 24.88 -0.78 -12.25
N ALA A 135 25.31 -0.53 -13.48
CA ALA A 135 24.56 -0.86 -14.69
C ALA A 135 24.28 -2.38 -14.81
N ARG A 136 25.31 -3.21 -14.70
CA ARG A 136 25.18 -4.67 -14.86
C ARG A 136 24.55 -5.39 -13.67
N GLY A 137 24.72 -4.86 -12.46
CA GLY A 137 24.24 -5.51 -11.22
C GLY A 137 22.96 -4.89 -10.68
N THR A 138 23.04 -3.64 -10.23
CA THR A 138 21.93 -3.00 -9.50
C THR A 138 20.78 -2.64 -10.44
N LEU A 139 21.05 -2.01 -11.59
CA LEU A 139 19.98 -1.63 -12.53
C LEU A 139 19.27 -2.85 -13.11
N ARG A 140 20.00 -3.91 -13.47
CA ARG A 140 19.38 -5.14 -13.93
C ARG A 140 18.36 -5.67 -12.90
N LYS A 141 18.76 -5.73 -11.61
CA LYS A 141 17.83 -6.14 -10.54
C LYS A 141 16.65 -5.18 -10.39
N ILE A 142 16.86 -3.89 -10.60
CA ILE A 142 15.79 -2.89 -10.59
C ILE A 142 14.79 -3.17 -11.71
N PHE A 143 15.25 -3.43 -12.93
CA PHE A 143 14.35 -3.77 -14.05
C PHE A 143 13.55 -5.05 -13.76
N GLU A 144 14.21 -6.13 -13.32
CA GLU A 144 13.54 -7.38 -12.93
C GLU A 144 12.44 -7.15 -11.86
N ARG A 145 12.69 -6.25 -10.92
CA ARG A 145 11.72 -5.87 -9.86
C ARG A 145 10.58 -5.02 -10.39
N LEU A 146 10.85 -4.08 -11.30
CA LEU A 146 9.82 -3.27 -11.95
C LEU A 146 8.89 -4.15 -12.77
N ASP A 147 9.43 -5.08 -13.57
CA ASP A 147 8.65 -6.03 -14.35
C ASP A 147 7.76 -6.90 -13.45
N SER A 148 8.32 -7.41 -12.34
CA SER A 148 7.55 -8.17 -11.35
C SER A 148 6.47 -7.33 -10.68
N THR A 149 6.74 -6.06 -10.38
CA THR A 149 5.77 -5.13 -9.78
C THR A 149 4.64 -4.86 -10.77
N ASP A 150 4.96 -4.51 -12.01
CA ASP A 150 3.97 -4.23 -13.04
C ASP A 150 3.15 -5.46 -13.40
N GLY A 151 3.76 -6.66 -13.42
CA GLY A 151 3.06 -7.92 -13.62
C GLY A 151 1.98 -8.21 -12.59
N ARG A 152 2.12 -7.74 -11.35
CA ARG A 152 1.08 -7.88 -10.31
C ARG A 152 -0.11 -6.95 -10.54
N TRP A 153 0.12 -5.77 -11.09
CA TRP A 153 -0.95 -4.82 -11.42
C TRP A 153 -1.62 -5.16 -12.75
N LEU A 154 -0.82 -5.49 -13.76
CA LEU A 154 -1.27 -5.79 -15.11
C LEU A 154 -1.64 -7.28 -15.25
N THR A 155 -2.58 -7.75 -14.43
CA THR A 155 -3.12 -9.11 -14.52
C THR A 155 -3.82 -9.34 -15.86
N PRO A 156 -3.99 -10.60 -16.31
CA PRO A 156 -4.74 -10.89 -17.54
C PRO A 156 -6.15 -10.26 -17.53
N GLY A 157 -6.86 -10.33 -16.41
CA GLY A 157 -8.18 -9.72 -16.26
C GLY A 157 -8.14 -8.20 -16.38
N TYR A 158 -7.14 -7.54 -15.80
CA TYR A 158 -6.93 -6.10 -15.92
C TYR A 158 -6.67 -5.67 -17.37
N ARG A 159 -5.72 -6.35 -18.05
CA ARG A 159 -5.39 -6.08 -19.47
C ARG A 159 -6.59 -6.33 -20.39
N SER A 160 -7.29 -7.46 -20.20
CA SER A 160 -8.47 -7.80 -20.99
C SER A 160 -9.57 -6.74 -20.85
N LEU A 161 -9.82 -6.24 -19.62
CA LEU A 161 -10.82 -5.20 -19.41
C LEU A 161 -10.40 -3.87 -20.05
N ALA A 162 -9.15 -3.44 -19.86
CA ALA A 162 -8.62 -2.23 -20.47
C ALA A 162 -8.72 -2.24 -22.00
N GLY A 163 -8.33 -3.35 -22.65
CA GLY A 163 -8.33 -3.48 -24.10
C GLY A 163 -9.75 -3.56 -24.69
N ARG A 164 -10.65 -4.38 -24.10
CA ARG A 164 -12.03 -4.51 -24.58
C ARG A 164 -12.80 -3.19 -24.54
N GLU A 165 -12.62 -2.43 -23.49
CA GLU A 165 -13.35 -1.20 -23.24
C GLU A 165 -12.61 0.04 -23.78
N ARG A 166 -11.48 -0.15 -24.47
CA ARG A 166 -10.64 0.93 -25.00
C ARG A 166 -10.20 1.95 -23.94
N LEU A 167 -9.92 1.46 -22.75
CA LEU A 167 -9.42 2.23 -21.60
C LEU A 167 -7.91 2.09 -21.48
N ASP A 168 -7.18 2.33 -22.57
CA ASP A 168 -5.71 2.11 -22.67
C ASP A 168 -4.92 2.88 -21.62
N ASP A 169 -5.41 4.02 -21.16
CA ASP A 169 -4.85 4.81 -20.07
C ASP A 169 -4.72 4.01 -18.76
N LEU A 170 -5.54 2.97 -18.56
CA LEU A 170 -5.39 2.06 -17.41
C LEU A 170 -4.02 1.38 -17.41
N LEU A 171 -3.47 1.02 -18.57
CA LEU A 171 -2.17 0.36 -18.68
C LEU A 171 -1.00 1.26 -18.24
N TYR A 172 -1.24 2.58 -18.25
CA TYR A 172 -0.27 3.60 -17.89
C TYR A 172 -0.66 4.38 -16.63
N LEU A 173 -1.57 3.83 -15.84
CA LEU A 173 -2.16 4.48 -14.68
C LEU A 173 -1.12 5.19 -13.77
N PRO A 174 0.07 4.62 -13.45
CA PRO A 174 1.08 5.30 -12.62
C PRO A 174 1.60 6.61 -13.20
N GLN A 175 1.49 6.83 -14.51
CA GLN A 175 2.02 8.00 -15.20
C GLN A 175 1.01 9.16 -15.28
N LEU A 176 -0.28 8.87 -15.09
CA LEU A 176 -1.35 9.83 -15.33
C LEU A 176 -1.34 10.97 -14.32
N ASN A 177 -1.65 12.16 -14.81
CA ASN A 177 -1.91 13.34 -14.01
C ASN A 177 -3.39 13.40 -13.56
N LYS A 178 -3.73 14.41 -12.72
CA LYS A 178 -5.10 14.55 -12.17
C LYS A 178 -6.18 14.74 -13.24
N HIS A 179 -5.87 15.45 -14.32
CA HIS A 179 -6.82 15.69 -15.42
C HIS A 179 -7.07 14.39 -16.20
N GLN A 180 -6.02 13.66 -16.56
CA GLN A 180 -6.13 12.37 -17.24
C GLN A 180 -6.89 11.34 -16.38
N ILE A 181 -6.65 11.31 -15.08
CA ILE A 181 -7.42 10.48 -14.14
C ILE A 181 -8.90 10.87 -14.12
N GLN A 182 -9.23 12.17 -14.19
CA GLN A 182 -10.63 12.61 -14.28
C GLN A 182 -11.30 12.10 -15.54
N THR A 183 -10.64 12.22 -16.69
CA THR A 183 -11.15 11.73 -17.98
C THR A 183 -11.34 10.21 -17.94
N LEU A 184 -10.32 9.48 -17.50
CA LEU A 184 -10.37 8.01 -17.36
C LEU A 184 -11.49 7.58 -16.40
N ALA A 185 -11.70 8.30 -15.30
CA ALA A 185 -12.77 8.01 -14.34
C ALA A 185 -14.16 8.20 -14.97
N THR A 186 -14.35 9.23 -15.79
CA THR A 186 -15.60 9.46 -16.52
C THR A 186 -15.87 8.31 -17.51
N MET A 187 -14.85 7.90 -18.27
CA MET A 187 -14.97 6.78 -19.20
C MET A 187 -15.25 5.46 -18.47
N THR A 188 -14.56 5.22 -17.36
CA THR A 188 -14.78 4.02 -16.52
C THR A 188 -16.20 3.99 -15.96
N ALA A 189 -16.70 5.11 -15.42
CA ALA A 189 -18.06 5.20 -14.92
C ALA A 189 -19.11 4.95 -16.01
N ALA A 190 -18.92 5.52 -17.20
CA ALA A 190 -19.80 5.30 -18.35
C ALA A 190 -19.83 3.84 -18.79
N MET A 191 -18.68 3.17 -18.81
CA MET A 191 -18.55 1.75 -19.09
C MET A 191 -19.33 0.91 -18.05
N PHE A 192 -19.18 1.21 -16.76
CA PHE A 192 -19.91 0.51 -15.71
C PHE A 192 -21.42 0.75 -15.80
N SER A 193 -21.88 1.96 -16.14
CA SER A 193 -23.29 2.27 -16.37
C SER A 193 -23.87 1.47 -17.53
N SER A 194 -23.24 1.55 -18.70
CA SER A 194 -23.68 0.80 -19.88
C SER A 194 -23.66 -0.73 -19.65
N THR A 195 -22.68 -1.22 -18.89
CA THR A 195 -22.61 -2.66 -18.53
C THR A 195 -23.73 -3.04 -17.58
N PHE A 196 -24.05 -2.17 -16.60
CA PHE A 196 -25.18 -2.39 -15.69
C PHE A 196 -26.50 -2.53 -16.45
N GLU A 197 -26.81 -1.61 -17.36
CA GLU A 197 -28.00 -1.64 -18.20
C GLU A 197 -28.09 -2.96 -18.99
N LYS A 198 -27.04 -3.31 -19.71
CA LYS A 198 -26.97 -4.57 -20.48
C LYS A 198 -27.14 -5.83 -19.62
N LEU A 199 -26.62 -5.83 -18.40
CA LEU A 199 -26.77 -6.95 -17.48
C LEU A 199 -28.21 -7.05 -16.96
N CYS A 200 -28.85 -5.94 -16.64
CA CYS A 200 -30.25 -5.90 -16.24
C CYS A 200 -31.15 -6.44 -17.35
N ASP A 201 -30.96 -5.99 -18.58
CA ASP A 201 -31.68 -6.49 -19.75
C ASP A 201 -31.45 -8.01 -19.95
N GLY A 202 -30.20 -8.44 -19.86
CA GLY A 202 -29.80 -9.85 -20.01
C GLY A 202 -30.31 -10.78 -18.91
N PHE A 203 -30.57 -10.26 -17.71
CA PHE A 203 -31.14 -11.02 -16.58
C PHE A 203 -32.67 -10.97 -16.55
N GLY A 204 -33.32 -10.41 -17.57
CA GLY A 204 -34.76 -10.45 -17.77
C GLY A 204 -35.53 -9.37 -17.00
N ALA A 205 -34.97 -8.16 -16.94
CA ALA A 205 -35.76 -6.99 -16.59
C ALA A 205 -36.87 -6.83 -17.65
N THR A 206 -38.08 -7.28 -17.34
CA THR A 206 -39.27 -7.13 -18.19
C THR A 206 -39.95 -5.84 -17.84
N ASP A 207 -40.37 -5.07 -18.87
CA ASP A 207 -41.14 -3.84 -18.75
C ASP A 207 -40.48 -2.70 -17.93
N GLY A 208 -39.14 -2.70 -17.83
CA GLY A 208 -38.37 -1.66 -17.11
C GLY A 208 -38.40 -1.79 -15.58
N GLU A 209 -39.01 -2.82 -15.02
CA GLU A 209 -38.95 -3.07 -13.58
C GLU A 209 -37.69 -3.84 -13.20
N LEU A 210 -36.81 -3.19 -12.43
CA LEU A 210 -35.63 -3.77 -11.82
C LEU A 210 -36.00 -4.50 -10.53
N THR A 211 -36.08 -5.83 -10.60
CA THR A 211 -36.24 -6.63 -9.38
C THR A 211 -34.93 -6.62 -8.57
N MET A 212 -35.05 -6.81 -7.26
CA MET A 212 -33.89 -6.85 -6.35
C MET A 212 -32.92 -7.98 -6.74
N ASP A 213 -33.41 -9.12 -7.18
CA ASP A 213 -32.59 -10.27 -7.61
C ASP A 213 -31.77 -9.95 -8.89
N VAL A 214 -32.40 -9.34 -9.90
CA VAL A 214 -31.72 -8.88 -11.11
C VAL A 214 -30.62 -7.87 -10.78
N THR A 215 -30.93 -6.90 -9.93
CA THR A 215 -29.99 -5.85 -9.50
C THR A 215 -28.81 -6.45 -8.72
N LEU A 216 -29.05 -7.42 -7.86
CA LEU A 216 -28.00 -8.11 -7.11
C LEU A 216 -27.07 -8.91 -8.04
N LYS A 217 -27.62 -9.66 -9.01
CA LYS A 217 -26.83 -10.37 -10.01
C LYS A 217 -25.98 -9.41 -10.85
N ALA A 218 -26.57 -8.30 -11.31
CA ALA A 218 -25.83 -7.26 -12.04
C ALA A 218 -24.71 -6.67 -11.18
N TYR A 219 -24.98 -6.34 -9.91
CA TYR A 219 -23.94 -5.87 -8.97
C TYR A 219 -22.79 -6.86 -8.83
N GLN A 220 -23.07 -8.16 -8.66
CA GLN A 220 -22.04 -9.17 -8.50
C GLN A 220 -21.10 -9.25 -9.71
N MET A 221 -21.63 -9.07 -10.92
CA MET A 221 -20.82 -9.00 -12.15
C MET A 221 -19.97 -7.74 -12.20
N LEU A 222 -20.56 -6.57 -11.92
CA LEU A 222 -19.83 -5.31 -11.85
C LEU A 222 -18.76 -5.33 -10.75
N ALA A 223 -19.06 -5.95 -9.60
CA ALA A 223 -18.10 -6.11 -8.51
C ALA A 223 -16.86 -6.91 -8.96
N ARG A 224 -17.04 -8.00 -9.74
CA ARG A 224 -15.93 -8.75 -10.32
C ARG A 224 -15.10 -7.89 -11.28
N MET A 225 -15.75 -7.09 -12.13
CA MET A 225 -15.05 -6.15 -13.03
C MET A 225 -14.23 -5.13 -12.24
N ALA A 226 -14.80 -4.56 -11.15
CA ALA A 226 -14.08 -3.62 -10.29
C ALA A 226 -12.87 -4.28 -9.59
N LEU A 227 -12.99 -5.53 -9.17
CA LEU A 227 -11.88 -6.31 -8.61
C LEU A 227 -10.76 -6.54 -9.64
N HIS A 228 -11.09 -6.79 -10.91
CA HIS A 228 -10.08 -6.86 -11.96
C HIS A 228 -9.29 -5.55 -12.11
N LEU A 229 -9.92 -4.41 -11.83
CA LEU A 229 -9.27 -3.10 -11.76
C LEU A 229 -8.61 -2.81 -10.41
N HIS A 230 -8.44 -3.80 -9.53
CA HIS A 230 -7.94 -3.65 -8.16
C HIS A 230 -8.76 -2.70 -7.28
N ALA A 231 -9.97 -2.34 -7.70
CA ALA A 231 -10.86 -1.47 -6.96
C ALA A 231 -11.85 -2.31 -6.13
N MET A 232 -11.72 -2.24 -4.80
CA MET A 232 -12.69 -2.89 -3.90
C MET A 232 -14.08 -2.30 -4.13
N PRO A 233 -15.09 -3.12 -4.52
CA PRO A 233 -16.46 -2.67 -4.74
C PRO A 233 -17.10 -2.15 -3.45
N PRO A 234 -18.06 -1.22 -3.55
CA PRO A 234 -18.81 -0.76 -2.40
C PRO A 234 -19.61 -1.89 -1.77
N HIS A 235 -19.55 -2.02 -0.43
CA HIS A 235 -20.30 -3.02 0.35
C HIS A 235 -20.11 -4.49 -0.09
N TYR A 236 -18.93 -4.82 -0.64
CA TYR A 236 -18.66 -6.12 -1.22
C TYR A 236 -18.95 -7.28 -0.27
N ASP A 237 -18.48 -7.22 0.97
CA ASP A 237 -18.66 -8.30 1.96
C ASP A 237 -20.12 -8.49 2.39
N ALA A 238 -20.92 -7.41 2.35
CA ALA A 238 -22.33 -7.46 2.72
C ALA A 238 -23.23 -7.92 1.55
N LEU A 239 -22.80 -7.69 0.30
CA LEU A 239 -23.57 -7.98 -0.91
C LEU A 239 -23.13 -9.25 -1.62
N THR A 240 -22.03 -9.88 -1.21
CA THR A 240 -21.57 -11.17 -1.72
C THR A 240 -21.69 -12.20 -0.61
N THR A 241 -22.54 -13.21 -0.82
CA THR A 241 -22.63 -14.36 0.07
C THR A 241 -21.38 -15.22 -0.11
N ASP A 242 -20.58 -15.33 0.94
CA ASP A 242 -19.65 -16.44 1.06
C ASP A 242 -20.46 -17.68 1.46
N LYS A 243 -20.28 -18.80 0.75
CA LYS A 243 -21.00 -20.05 1.02
C LYS A 243 -20.84 -20.54 2.47
N ASP A 244 -19.80 -20.05 3.15
CA ASP A 244 -19.49 -20.36 4.55
C ASP A 244 -20.12 -19.38 5.57
N ARG A 245 -20.67 -18.25 5.10
CA ARG A 245 -21.38 -17.28 5.95
C ARG A 245 -22.88 -17.44 5.75
N ARG A 246 -23.58 -17.78 6.83
CA ARG A 246 -25.04 -17.98 6.90
C ARG A 246 -25.87 -16.70 6.76
N ASN A 247 -25.28 -15.59 6.36
CA ASN A 247 -25.97 -14.30 6.26
C ASN A 247 -26.43 -14.07 4.82
N GLU A 248 -27.71 -13.77 4.65
CA GLU A 248 -28.27 -13.29 3.40
C GLU A 248 -27.63 -11.94 3.01
N PRO A 249 -27.55 -11.61 1.68
CA PRO A 249 -27.06 -10.32 1.22
C PRO A 249 -27.91 -9.18 1.80
N ASP A 250 -27.26 -8.13 2.31
CA ASP A 250 -27.93 -6.91 2.76
C ASP A 250 -28.31 -6.05 1.55
N THR A 251 -29.46 -6.38 0.96
CA THR A 251 -29.94 -5.76 -0.27
C THR A 251 -30.32 -4.27 -0.12
N GLU A 252 -30.49 -3.76 1.09
CA GLU A 252 -30.73 -2.32 1.33
C GLU A 252 -29.52 -1.46 0.91
N LEU A 253 -28.32 -2.04 0.92
CA LEU A 253 -27.09 -1.37 0.50
C LEU A 253 -26.91 -1.31 -1.02
N LEU A 254 -27.71 -2.07 -1.77
CA LEU A 254 -27.51 -2.31 -3.21
C LEU A 254 -27.65 -1.05 -4.08
N PRO A 255 -28.66 -0.19 -3.91
CA PRO A 255 -28.78 1.04 -4.70
C PRO A 255 -27.56 1.95 -4.52
N GLY A 256 -27.12 2.13 -3.28
CA GLY A 256 -25.94 2.93 -2.96
C GLY A 256 -24.63 2.34 -3.49
N ALA A 257 -24.54 1.02 -3.64
CA ALA A 257 -23.39 0.34 -4.24
C ALA A 257 -23.33 0.55 -5.75
N ILE A 258 -24.46 0.38 -6.45
CA ILE A 258 -24.58 0.63 -7.91
C ILE A 258 -24.29 2.09 -8.23
N LEU A 259 -24.92 3.04 -7.53
CA LEU A 259 -24.69 4.47 -7.73
C LEU A 259 -23.20 4.86 -7.61
N ARG A 260 -22.45 4.22 -6.72
CA ARG A 260 -21.00 4.47 -6.63
C ARG A 260 -20.24 3.86 -7.79
N LEU A 261 -20.54 2.62 -8.20
CA LEU A 261 -19.87 1.96 -9.32
C LEU A 261 -20.09 2.69 -10.66
N THR A 262 -21.23 3.39 -10.80
CA THR A 262 -21.56 4.18 -11.99
C THR A 262 -21.18 5.66 -11.85
N CYS A 263 -20.55 6.08 -10.73
CA CYS A 263 -20.21 7.47 -10.45
C CYS A 263 -18.77 7.80 -10.82
N ALA A 264 -18.57 8.80 -11.69
CA ALA A 264 -17.24 9.27 -12.10
C ALA A 264 -16.39 9.79 -10.93
N GLU A 265 -16.96 10.50 -9.96
CA GLU A 265 -16.24 11.00 -8.78
C GLU A 265 -15.78 9.88 -7.84
N TRP A 266 -16.53 8.77 -7.77
CA TRP A 266 -16.09 7.59 -7.04
C TRP A 266 -14.88 6.95 -7.74
N TRP A 267 -14.95 6.74 -9.06
CA TRP A 267 -13.85 6.20 -9.85
C TRP A 267 -12.61 7.08 -9.82
N LYS A 268 -12.76 8.39 -9.93
CA LYS A 268 -11.66 9.35 -9.80
C LYS A 268 -10.86 9.15 -8.51
N ARG A 269 -11.57 9.00 -7.36
CA ARG A 269 -10.92 8.75 -6.07
C ARG A 269 -10.24 7.39 -6.03
N LYS A 270 -10.85 6.36 -6.62
CA LYS A 270 -10.28 5.00 -6.67
C LYS A 270 -9.06 4.94 -7.59
N LEU A 271 -9.17 5.43 -8.81
CA LEU A 271 -8.08 5.42 -9.78
C LEU A 271 -6.90 6.29 -9.31
N TRP A 272 -7.17 7.44 -8.69
CA TRP A 272 -6.12 8.24 -8.08
C TRP A 272 -5.35 7.47 -7.00
N LEU A 273 -6.06 6.78 -6.14
CA LEU A 273 -5.45 5.97 -5.09
C LEU A 273 -4.61 4.82 -5.67
N LEU A 274 -5.18 4.04 -6.60
CA LEU A 274 -4.48 2.93 -7.26
C LEU A 274 -3.23 3.43 -8.00
N ARG A 275 -3.34 4.58 -8.68
CA ARG A 275 -2.20 5.26 -9.31
C ARG A 275 -1.10 5.60 -8.33
N CYS A 276 -1.44 6.15 -7.18
CA CYS A 276 -0.46 6.50 -6.16
C CYS A 276 0.19 5.24 -5.54
N GLU A 277 -0.60 4.22 -5.24
CA GLU A 277 -0.10 2.95 -4.70
C GLU A 277 0.85 2.25 -5.69
N TRP A 278 0.44 2.08 -6.93
CA TRP A 278 1.25 1.42 -7.97
C TRP A 278 2.56 2.18 -8.24
N ARG A 279 2.47 3.50 -8.40
CA ARG A 279 3.66 4.34 -8.58
C ARG A 279 4.64 4.24 -7.42
N GLU A 280 4.16 4.25 -6.19
CA GLU A 280 5.00 4.11 -5.00
C GLU A 280 5.66 2.73 -4.92
N GLU A 281 4.95 1.66 -5.32
CA GLU A 281 5.53 0.32 -5.40
C GLU A 281 6.64 0.24 -6.44
N GLN A 282 6.48 0.85 -7.61
CA GLN A 282 7.56 0.96 -8.60
C GLN A 282 8.77 1.74 -8.05
N LEU A 283 8.54 2.85 -7.33
CA LEU A 283 9.61 3.64 -6.74
C LEU A 283 10.34 2.88 -5.61
N ARG A 284 9.63 2.09 -4.82
CA ARG A 284 10.23 1.15 -3.86
C ARG A 284 11.04 0.06 -4.57
N ALA A 285 10.50 -0.57 -5.61
CA ALA A 285 11.19 -1.58 -6.42
C ALA A 285 12.49 -1.04 -7.02
N ALA A 286 12.48 0.23 -7.45
CA ALA A 286 13.63 0.95 -7.98
C ALA A 286 14.62 1.46 -6.90
N CYS A 287 14.40 1.15 -5.61
CA CYS A 287 15.21 1.62 -4.47
C CYS A 287 15.24 3.16 -4.32
N LEU A 288 14.23 3.85 -4.85
CA LEU A 288 14.07 5.29 -4.73
C LEU A 288 13.35 5.70 -3.42
N VAL A 289 12.81 4.72 -2.69
CA VAL A 289 12.39 4.85 -1.30
C VAL A 289 13.41 4.12 -0.43
N SER A 290 14.28 4.86 0.23
CA SER A 290 15.34 4.32 1.09
C SER A 290 15.98 5.42 1.93
N ARG A 291 16.72 5.03 2.97
CA ARG A 291 17.45 5.98 3.84
C ARG A 291 18.31 6.99 3.07
N LYS A 292 18.95 6.55 1.97
CA LYS A 292 19.87 7.38 1.18
C LYS A 292 19.21 8.27 0.15
N THR A 293 18.05 7.89 -0.35
CA THR A 293 17.36 8.62 -1.41
C THR A 293 16.18 9.42 -0.85
N SER A 294 15.14 8.74 -0.44
CA SER A 294 13.91 9.34 0.11
C SER A 294 13.35 8.40 1.17
N PRO A 295 13.67 8.61 2.47
CA PRO A 295 13.20 7.72 3.53
C PRO A 295 11.69 7.81 3.71
N TYR A 296 11.08 6.67 4.07
CA TYR A 296 9.66 6.46 4.37
C TYR A 296 8.73 6.55 3.16
N LEU A 297 8.90 7.56 2.32
CA LEU A 297 8.01 7.93 1.23
C LEU A 297 8.83 8.49 0.06
N SER A 298 8.43 8.19 -1.16
CA SER A 298 9.09 8.75 -2.34
C SER A 298 9.01 10.28 -2.40
N GLN A 299 9.95 10.91 -3.09
CA GLN A 299 9.96 12.36 -3.26
C GLN A 299 8.73 12.83 -4.05
N ASP A 300 8.27 12.05 -5.00
CA ASP A 300 7.06 12.31 -5.78
C ASP A 300 5.81 12.35 -4.90
N ALA A 301 5.59 11.30 -4.11
CA ALA A 301 4.46 11.23 -3.21
C ALA A 301 4.51 12.31 -2.11
N LEU A 302 5.70 12.66 -1.61
CA LEU A 302 5.87 13.78 -0.69
C LEU A 302 5.46 15.11 -1.34
N SER A 303 5.87 15.35 -2.57
CA SER A 303 5.51 16.57 -3.32
C SER A 303 4.01 16.67 -3.55
N GLU A 304 3.37 15.56 -3.93
CA GLU A 304 1.91 15.48 -4.10
C GLU A 304 1.17 15.69 -2.77
N PHE A 305 1.69 15.13 -1.67
CA PHE A 305 1.15 15.34 -0.33
C PHE A 305 1.21 16.80 0.10
N ARG A 306 2.36 17.48 -0.12
CA ARG A 306 2.54 18.91 0.17
C ARG A 306 1.57 19.77 -0.63
N ALA A 307 1.49 19.55 -1.94
CA ALA A 307 0.58 20.27 -2.81
C ALA A 307 -0.90 20.08 -2.42
N GLN A 308 -1.27 18.86 -1.98
CA GLN A 308 -2.64 18.62 -1.49
C GLN A 308 -2.92 19.32 -0.17
N ARG A 309 -1.94 19.37 0.75
CA ARG A 309 -2.08 20.12 2.03
C ARG A 309 -2.25 21.61 1.79
N GLU A 310 -1.49 22.19 0.88
CA GLU A 310 -1.60 23.60 0.50
C GLU A 310 -2.99 23.90 -0.07
N LYS A 311 -3.47 23.14 -1.06
CA LYS A 311 -4.82 23.28 -1.58
C LYS A 311 -5.91 23.15 -0.52
N THR A 312 -5.75 22.22 0.43
CA THR A 312 -6.70 22.07 1.54
C THR A 312 -6.68 23.29 2.44
N ARG A 313 -5.51 23.86 2.73
CA ARG A 313 -5.38 25.07 3.53
C ARG A 313 -6.05 26.27 2.84
N ASP A 314 -5.77 26.45 1.54
CA ASP A 314 -6.36 27.54 0.75
C ASP A 314 -7.89 27.41 0.71
N PHE A 315 -8.39 26.20 0.52
CA PHE A 315 -9.83 25.92 0.59
C PHE A 315 -10.42 26.31 1.95
N LEU A 316 -9.81 25.88 3.07
CA LEU A 316 -10.29 26.19 4.41
C LEU A 316 -10.33 27.70 4.68
N LYS A 317 -9.38 28.46 4.13
CA LYS A 317 -9.30 29.91 4.27
C LYS A 317 -10.30 30.67 3.39
N SER A 318 -10.72 30.07 2.27
CA SER A 318 -11.59 30.74 1.31
C SER A 318 -13.07 30.54 1.55
N PHE A 319 -13.46 29.74 2.57
CA PHE A 319 -14.85 29.44 2.88
C PHE A 319 -15.22 29.84 4.30
N MET A 320 -16.46 30.30 4.44
CA MET A 320 -17.13 30.58 5.71
C MET A 320 -18.35 29.68 5.83
N LEU A 321 -18.71 29.34 7.04
CA LEU A 321 -19.99 28.70 7.35
C LEU A 321 -20.94 29.77 7.88
N GLU A 322 -22.18 29.74 7.43
CA GLU A 322 -23.27 30.64 7.85
C GLU A 322 -24.43 29.79 8.36
N ASN A 323 -24.98 30.16 9.51
CA ASN A 323 -26.19 29.52 10.03
C ASN A 323 -27.45 30.28 9.56
N GLU A 324 -28.64 29.76 9.89
CA GLU A 324 -29.94 30.34 9.52
C GLU A 324 -30.15 31.75 10.08
N ASP A 325 -29.46 32.11 11.16
CA ASP A 325 -29.53 33.43 11.80
C ASP A 325 -28.54 34.45 11.23
N GLY A 326 -27.76 34.07 10.19
CA GLY A 326 -26.78 34.93 9.57
C GLY A 326 -25.43 35.01 10.33
N PHE A 327 -25.23 34.18 11.36
CA PHE A 327 -23.92 34.09 12.03
C PHE A 327 -22.92 33.38 11.13
N THR A 328 -21.78 33.98 10.91
CA THR A 328 -20.70 33.45 10.07
C THR A 328 -19.47 33.10 10.88
N ILE A 329 -18.78 32.01 10.50
CA ILE A 329 -17.53 31.56 11.09
C ILE A 329 -16.61 30.99 10.02
N ASP A 330 -15.32 31.30 10.09
CA ASP A 330 -14.32 30.77 9.16
C ASP A 330 -14.27 29.23 9.23
N LEU A 331 -14.27 28.57 8.09
CA LEU A 331 -14.11 27.13 7.99
C LEU A 331 -12.76 26.65 8.56
N GLU A 332 -11.72 27.45 8.45
CA GLU A 332 -10.40 27.19 9.05
C GLU A 332 -10.51 27.14 10.58
N THR A 333 -11.21 28.08 11.20
CA THR A 333 -11.48 28.12 12.65
C THR A 333 -12.20 26.85 13.12
N VAL A 334 -13.26 26.46 12.43
CA VAL A 334 -14.02 25.23 12.75
C VAL A 334 -13.14 23.97 12.60
N TYR A 335 -12.33 23.90 11.55
CA TYR A 335 -11.41 22.78 11.32
C TYR A 335 -10.41 22.64 12.48
N TYR A 336 -9.79 23.75 12.91
CA TYR A 336 -8.81 23.71 14.00
C TYR A 336 -9.42 23.59 15.40
N ALA A 337 -10.67 23.95 15.60
CA ALA A 337 -11.39 23.71 16.85
C ALA A 337 -11.76 22.22 17.03
N GLY A 338 -11.89 21.48 15.93
CA GLY A 338 -12.31 20.09 15.93
C GLY A 338 -11.19 19.06 16.16
N VAL A 339 -11.59 17.79 16.18
CA VAL A 339 -10.69 16.61 16.30
C VAL A 339 -9.76 16.42 15.10
N SER A 340 -9.98 17.17 14.02
CA SER A 340 -9.08 17.19 12.84
C SER A 340 -7.77 17.90 13.14
N ASN A 341 -7.73 18.76 14.15
CA ASN A 341 -6.52 19.44 14.60
C ASN A 341 -5.50 18.42 15.16
N PRO A 342 -4.29 18.30 14.59
CA PRO A 342 -3.27 17.38 15.09
C PRO A 342 -2.89 17.62 16.56
N VAL A 343 -2.94 18.87 17.03
CA VAL A 343 -2.66 19.24 18.43
C VAL A 343 -3.68 18.63 19.38
N HIS A 344 -4.98 18.76 19.06
CA HIS A 344 -6.05 18.17 19.86
C HIS A 344 -5.98 16.64 19.85
N ARG A 345 -5.72 16.05 18.67
CA ARG A 345 -5.53 14.61 18.55
C ARG A 345 -4.36 14.10 19.40
N LYS A 346 -3.25 14.82 19.40
CA LYS A 346 -2.09 14.50 20.25
C LYS A 346 -2.43 14.61 21.72
N ALA A 347 -3.05 15.73 22.15
CA ALA A 347 -3.44 15.95 23.54
C ALA A 347 -4.39 14.84 24.03
N GLU A 348 -5.40 14.49 23.23
CA GLU A 348 -6.33 13.40 23.55
C GLU A 348 -5.62 12.04 23.68
N MET A 349 -4.64 11.76 22.82
CA MET A 349 -3.87 10.52 22.90
C MET A 349 -2.97 10.49 24.13
N MET A 350 -2.31 11.61 24.44
CA MET A 350 -1.47 11.72 25.63
C MET A 350 -2.31 11.61 26.92
N ALA A 351 -3.49 12.24 26.96
CA ALA A 351 -4.43 12.09 28.07
C ALA A 351 -4.90 10.63 28.25
N THR A 352 -5.19 9.94 27.15
CA THR A 352 -5.56 8.52 27.19
C THR A 352 -4.40 7.66 27.73
N MET A 353 -3.17 7.92 27.27
CA MET A 353 -1.99 7.22 27.77
C MET A 353 -1.73 7.46 29.26
N LYS A 354 -1.89 8.71 29.73
CA LYS A 354 -1.78 9.03 31.16
C LYS A 354 -2.86 8.34 31.97
N GLY A 355 -4.08 8.24 31.44
CA GLY A 355 -5.16 7.47 32.05
C GLY A 355 -4.84 5.98 32.19
N LEU A 356 -4.20 5.38 31.17
CA LEU A 356 -3.72 3.98 31.24
C LEU A 356 -2.59 3.80 32.27
N GLU A 357 -1.69 4.74 32.37
CA GLU A 357 -0.62 4.76 33.37
C GLU A 357 -1.19 4.80 34.79
N LEU A 358 -2.14 5.71 35.05
CA LEU A 358 -2.83 5.79 36.35
C LEU A 358 -3.63 4.52 36.67
N LEU A 359 -4.28 3.92 35.66
CA LEU A 359 -4.98 2.65 35.81
C LEU A 359 -4.01 1.53 36.18
N ALA A 360 -2.84 1.48 35.52
CA ALA A 360 -1.80 0.50 35.81
C ALA A 360 -1.26 0.67 37.23
N GLU A 361 -0.98 1.91 37.66
CA GLU A 361 -0.56 2.21 39.04
C GLU A 361 -1.60 1.73 40.06
N ALA A 362 -2.88 2.04 39.84
CA ALA A 362 -3.97 1.63 40.74
C ALA A 362 -4.16 0.10 40.82
N ARG A 363 -3.79 -0.65 39.77
CA ARG A 363 -3.88 -2.11 39.68
C ARG A 363 -2.61 -2.83 40.06
N GLY A 364 -1.49 -2.12 40.21
CA GLY A 364 -0.16 -2.70 40.37
C GLY A 364 0.38 -3.36 39.10
N ASP A 365 -0.17 -3.03 37.91
CA ASP A 365 0.28 -3.59 36.63
C ASP A 365 1.65 -3.03 36.24
N LYS A 366 2.46 -3.82 35.54
CA LYS A 366 3.75 -3.42 35.00
C LYS A 366 3.62 -3.04 33.52
N ALA A 367 4.57 -2.24 33.04
CA ALA A 367 4.63 -1.81 31.66
C ALA A 367 5.88 -2.30 30.94
N VAL A 368 5.73 -2.72 29.67
CA VAL A 368 6.85 -3.03 28.76
C VAL A 368 6.66 -2.30 27.45
N PHE A 369 7.79 -1.92 26.85
CA PHE A 369 7.84 -1.34 25.52
C PHE A 369 8.39 -2.37 24.54
N LEU A 370 7.61 -2.70 23.50
CA LEU A 370 7.94 -3.69 22.50
C LEU A 370 8.14 -3.01 21.15
N THR A 371 9.18 -3.43 20.42
CA THR A 371 9.38 -3.08 19.02
C THR A 371 9.32 -4.34 18.17
N ILE A 372 8.46 -4.35 17.15
CA ILE A 372 8.22 -5.47 16.26
C ILE A 372 8.48 -5.04 14.83
N THR A 373 9.40 -5.72 14.15
CA THR A 373 9.78 -5.46 12.76
C THR A 373 9.39 -6.62 11.87
N CYS A 374 9.00 -6.34 10.63
CA CYS A 374 8.69 -7.37 9.63
C CYS A 374 9.94 -8.21 9.26
N PRO A 375 9.77 -9.47 8.81
CA PRO A 375 10.82 -10.26 8.17
C PRO A 375 11.51 -9.54 7.00
N SER A 376 12.77 -9.91 6.75
CA SER A 376 13.59 -9.27 5.70
C SER A 376 12.94 -9.29 4.32
N LYS A 377 12.14 -10.30 4.01
CA LYS A 377 11.42 -10.43 2.72
C LYS A 377 10.41 -9.30 2.43
N TYR A 378 9.99 -8.54 3.43
CA TYR A 378 9.10 -7.40 3.27
C TYR A 378 9.85 -6.10 2.93
N HIS A 379 11.16 -6.06 3.17
CA HIS A 379 11.99 -4.88 2.96
C HIS A 379 12.53 -4.81 1.54
N ALA A 380 12.16 -3.78 0.79
CA ALA A 380 12.61 -3.59 -0.59
C ALA A 380 14.10 -3.23 -0.67
N THR A 381 14.62 -2.50 0.33
CA THR A 381 16.02 -2.08 0.37
C THR A 381 16.70 -2.49 1.68
N THR A 382 18.01 -2.70 1.60
CA THR A 382 18.86 -2.81 2.78
C THR A 382 19.02 -1.42 3.42
N GLU A 383 19.52 -1.35 4.66
CA GLU A 383 19.83 -0.09 5.35
C GLU A 383 20.75 0.82 4.52
N ASN A 384 21.64 0.23 3.73
CA ASN A 384 22.53 0.94 2.83
C ASN A 384 21.88 1.43 1.53
N GLY A 385 20.57 1.22 1.35
CA GLY A 385 19.81 1.66 0.16
C GLY A 385 20.08 0.82 -1.09
N HIS A 386 20.66 -0.39 -0.94
CA HIS A 386 20.81 -1.34 -2.04
C HIS A 386 19.59 -2.25 -2.15
N PRO A 387 19.31 -2.83 -3.33
CA PRO A 387 18.27 -3.82 -3.49
C PRO A 387 18.45 -4.97 -2.48
N ASN A 388 17.46 -5.23 -1.64
CA ASN A 388 17.51 -6.37 -0.72
C ASN A 388 17.28 -7.68 -1.51
N PRO A 389 18.23 -8.62 -1.53
CA PRO A 389 18.09 -9.86 -2.30
C PRO A 389 16.98 -10.79 -1.75
N LYS A 390 16.57 -10.61 -0.51
CA LYS A 390 15.52 -11.43 0.13
C LYS A 390 14.11 -10.89 -0.14
N TRP A 391 13.99 -9.67 -0.69
CA TRP A 391 12.68 -9.09 -0.98
C TRP A 391 11.93 -9.93 -2.01
N ASN A 392 10.72 -10.37 -1.65
CA ASN A 392 9.86 -11.21 -2.48
C ASN A 392 8.84 -10.42 -3.32
N GLY A 393 9.00 -9.10 -3.42
CA GLY A 393 8.05 -8.21 -4.07
C GLY A 393 6.94 -7.71 -3.14
N ALA A 394 6.99 -8.00 -1.83
CA ALA A 394 5.98 -7.58 -0.88
C ALA A 394 5.75 -6.06 -0.92
N THR A 395 4.47 -5.69 -0.95
CA THR A 395 4.01 -4.31 -0.87
C THR A 395 4.05 -3.81 0.58
N MET A 396 3.83 -2.52 0.76
CA MET A 396 3.63 -1.99 2.11
C MET A 396 2.37 -2.58 2.75
N ARG A 397 1.33 -2.82 1.95
CA ARG A 397 0.09 -3.46 2.43
C ARG A 397 0.34 -4.87 2.93
N ASP A 398 1.12 -5.69 2.21
CA ASP A 398 1.48 -7.04 2.64
C ASP A 398 2.21 -7.03 4.00
N SER A 399 3.12 -6.06 4.22
CA SER A 399 3.80 -5.90 5.51
C SER A 399 2.85 -5.49 6.64
N SER A 400 1.86 -4.62 6.34
CA SER A 400 0.82 -4.24 7.30
C SER A 400 -0.11 -5.40 7.62
N ASP A 401 -0.54 -6.15 6.61
CA ASP A 401 -1.41 -7.32 6.76
C ASP A 401 -0.72 -8.43 7.55
N TYR A 402 0.57 -8.65 7.32
CA TYR A 402 1.37 -9.57 8.13
C TYR A 402 1.32 -9.20 9.61
N LEU A 403 1.61 -7.94 9.96
CA LEU A 403 1.62 -7.53 11.37
C LEU A 403 0.23 -7.54 12.01
N VAL A 404 -0.83 -7.22 11.26
CA VAL A 404 -2.20 -7.17 11.79
C VAL A 404 -2.84 -8.57 11.84
N ASN A 405 -2.84 -9.26 10.71
CA ASN A 405 -3.65 -10.45 10.50
C ASN A 405 -2.91 -11.76 10.82
N THR A 406 -1.58 -11.77 10.69
CA THR A 406 -0.77 -12.94 11.01
C THR A 406 -0.19 -12.82 12.42
N PHE A 407 0.65 -11.82 12.67
CA PHE A 407 1.34 -11.67 13.96
C PHE A 407 0.38 -11.33 15.10
N PHE A 408 -0.31 -10.18 15.04
CA PHE A 408 -1.12 -9.69 16.17
C PHE A 408 -2.35 -10.55 16.44
N ALA A 409 -2.97 -11.08 15.38
CA ALA A 409 -4.08 -12.03 15.52
C ALA A 409 -3.64 -13.33 16.23
N ALA A 410 -2.45 -13.86 15.88
CA ALA A 410 -1.88 -15.04 16.54
C ALA A 410 -1.56 -14.77 18.01
N VAL A 411 -0.94 -13.62 18.33
CA VAL A 411 -0.67 -13.20 19.72
C VAL A 411 -1.97 -13.10 20.51
N ARG A 412 -2.98 -12.39 20.01
CA ARG A 412 -4.30 -12.27 20.67
C ARG A 412 -4.95 -13.64 20.92
N LYS A 413 -4.93 -14.51 19.89
CA LYS A 413 -5.48 -15.88 20.01
C LYS A 413 -4.76 -16.68 21.07
N LYS A 414 -3.43 -16.59 21.13
CA LYS A 414 -2.61 -17.29 22.14
C LYS A 414 -2.91 -16.77 23.54
N LEU A 415 -2.87 -15.46 23.77
CA LEU A 415 -3.11 -14.86 25.08
C LEU A 415 -4.54 -15.11 25.58
N ASN A 416 -5.55 -14.99 24.71
CA ASN A 416 -6.94 -15.28 25.06
C ASN A 416 -7.13 -16.76 25.48
N ARG A 417 -6.49 -17.71 24.79
CA ARG A 417 -6.54 -19.13 25.13
C ARG A 417 -5.92 -19.42 26.51
N ASP A 418 -4.85 -18.71 26.84
CA ASP A 418 -4.12 -18.88 28.07
C ASP A 418 -4.71 -18.02 29.23
N GLY A 419 -5.82 -17.31 28.97
CA GLY A 419 -6.51 -16.46 29.97
C GLY A 419 -5.76 -15.17 30.32
N LEU A 420 -4.68 -14.83 29.60
CA LEU A 420 -3.81 -13.69 29.89
C LEU A 420 -4.45 -12.39 29.39
N ARG A 421 -4.39 -11.35 30.22
CA ARG A 421 -4.97 -10.03 29.93
C ARG A 421 -3.89 -8.98 29.75
N TRP A 422 -3.98 -8.24 28.69
CA TRP A 422 -3.10 -7.12 28.37
C TRP A 422 -3.88 -5.96 27.78
N TYR A 423 -3.36 -4.76 27.94
CA TYR A 423 -3.91 -3.56 27.37
C TYR A 423 -2.81 -2.55 27.08
N GLY A 424 -3.11 -1.55 26.25
CA GLY A 424 -2.12 -0.56 25.89
C GLY A 424 -2.39 0.16 24.58
N ILE A 425 -1.30 0.65 23.97
CA ILE A 425 -1.32 1.31 22.67
C ILE A 425 -0.30 0.66 21.73
N ARG A 426 -0.66 0.57 20.47
CA ARG A 426 0.22 0.25 19.36
C ARG A 426 0.38 1.49 18.49
N THR A 427 1.61 1.86 18.16
CA THR A 427 1.95 2.84 17.14
C THR A 427 2.55 2.15 15.93
N VAL A 428 2.25 2.66 14.74
CA VAL A 428 2.72 2.11 13.47
C VAL A 428 3.57 3.16 12.79
N GLU A 429 4.81 2.82 12.48
CA GLU A 429 5.78 3.69 11.83
C GLU A 429 6.31 3.08 10.53
N PRO A 430 6.75 3.89 9.57
CA PRO A 430 7.51 3.39 8.43
C PRO A 430 8.96 3.11 8.83
N HIS A 431 9.52 2.03 8.34
CA HIS A 431 10.96 1.83 8.27
C HIS A 431 11.55 2.65 7.12
N HIS A 432 12.89 2.75 7.02
CA HIS A 432 13.56 3.58 6.02
C HIS A 432 13.12 3.35 4.56
N ASP A 433 12.60 2.17 4.23
CA ASP A 433 12.10 1.78 2.91
C ASP A 433 10.56 1.77 2.81
N GLY A 434 9.88 2.35 3.79
CA GLY A 434 8.42 2.40 3.90
C GLY A 434 7.77 1.13 4.44
N THR A 435 8.53 0.09 4.78
CA THR A 435 7.99 -1.13 5.39
C THR A 435 7.47 -0.83 6.80
N VAL A 436 6.35 -1.42 7.15
CA VAL A 436 5.70 -1.19 8.46
C VAL A 436 6.50 -1.81 9.59
N HIS A 437 6.66 -1.07 10.70
CA HIS A 437 7.04 -1.63 11.97
C HIS A 437 6.23 -1.02 13.13
N TRP A 438 6.21 -1.71 14.26
CA TRP A 438 5.37 -1.34 15.39
C TRP A 438 6.16 -1.06 16.64
N HIS A 439 5.70 -0.04 17.37
CA HIS A 439 6.02 0.17 18.75
C HIS A 439 4.77 -0.01 19.60
N MET A 440 4.88 -0.78 20.68
CA MET A 440 3.76 -1.07 21.56
C MET A 440 4.12 -0.75 23.00
N MET A 441 3.30 0.04 23.67
CA MET A 441 3.30 0.13 25.12
C MET A 441 2.25 -0.83 25.65
N VAL A 442 2.66 -1.81 26.42
CA VAL A 442 1.82 -2.90 26.93
C VAL A 442 1.82 -2.87 28.44
N PHE A 443 0.63 -2.97 29.04
CA PHE A 443 0.44 -3.13 30.48
C PHE A 443 -0.19 -4.48 30.78
N ALA A 444 0.27 -5.13 31.85
CA ALA A 444 -0.25 -6.39 32.31
C ALA A 444 0.10 -6.62 33.80
N HIS A 445 -0.56 -7.60 34.40
CA HIS A 445 -0.25 -8.03 35.78
C HIS A 445 1.22 -8.47 35.90
N PRO A 446 1.89 -8.17 37.03
CA PRO A 446 3.31 -8.49 37.22
C PRO A 446 3.66 -9.97 37.03
N GLU A 447 2.74 -10.89 37.37
CA GLU A 447 2.94 -12.33 37.20
C GLU A 447 2.73 -12.83 35.77
N GLU A 448 2.00 -12.05 34.93
CA GLU A 448 1.64 -12.43 33.56
C GLU A 448 2.56 -11.80 32.52
N ILE A 449 3.19 -10.67 32.81
CA ILE A 449 3.87 -9.84 31.80
C ILE A 449 5.01 -10.57 31.10
N ASP A 450 5.80 -11.36 31.83
CA ASP A 450 6.94 -12.12 31.25
C ASP A 450 6.45 -13.24 30.33
N THR A 451 5.32 -13.86 30.67
CA THR A 451 4.66 -14.87 29.83
C THR A 451 4.11 -14.22 28.55
N ILE A 452 3.48 -13.05 28.68
CA ILE A 452 2.96 -12.26 27.54
C ILE A 452 4.11 -11.87 26.59
N VAL A 453 5.23 -11.37 27.15
CA VAL A 453 6.43 -11.00 26.38
C VAL A 453 7.00 -12.24 25.68
N SER A 454 7.11 -13.38 26.36
CA SER A 454 7.61 -14.62 25.78
C SER A 454 6.74 -15.10 24.63
N HIS A 455 5.42 -15.17 24.80
CA HIS A 455 4.50 -15.56 23.72
C HIS A 455 4.57 -14.61 22.54
N THR A 456 4.63 -13.30 22.79
CA THR A 456 4.73 -12.28 21.74
C THR A 456 6.04 -12.42 20.97
N ARG A 457 7.17 -12.63 21.68
CA ARG A 457 8.49 -12.86 21.10
C ARG A 457 8.47 -14.10 20.19
N ASP A 458 8.00 -15.23 20.72
CA ASP A 458 8.05 -16.51 20.01
C ASP A 458 7.25 -16.46 18.70
N ILE A 459 6.11 -15.79 18.70
CA ILE A 459 5.32 -15.55 17.49
C ILE A 459 6.02 -14.56 16.55
N ALA A 460 6.62 -13.47 17.07
CA ALA A 460 7.30 -12.47 16.23
C ALA A 460 8.51 -13.05 15.49
N ILE A 461 9.22 -13.98 16.08
CA ILE A 461 10.43 -14.58 15.49
C ILE A 461 10.15 -15.89 14.74
N GLN A 462 8.92 -16.36 14.68
CA GLN A 462 8.58 -17.65 14.07
C GLN A 462 8.84 -17.66 12.57
N GLU A 463 8.36 -16.62 11.87
CA GLU A 463 8.52 -16.52 10.42
C GLU A 463 9.96 -16.17 10.05
N ASP A 464 10.54 -16.93 9.13
CA ASP A 464 11.93 -16.77 8.68
C ASP A 464 12.95 -16.74 9.84
N ARG A 465 12.73 -17.57 10.88
CA ARG A 465 13.58 -17.64 12.09
C ARG A 465 15.07 -17.81 11.78
N HIS A 466 15.39 -18.52 10.69
CA HIS A 466 16.76 -18.78 10.24
C HIS A 466 17.54 -17.50 9.88
N GLU A 467 16.85 -16.39 9.62
CA GLU A 467 17.50 -15.11 9.30
C GLU A 467 18.18 -14.44 10.51
N LEU A 468 17.72 -14.78 11.71
CA LEU A 468 18.07 -14.03 12.93
C LEU A 468 19.29 -14.58 13.67
N GLY A 469 19.71 -15.82 13.40
CA GLY A 469 20.79 -16.45 14.16
C GLY A 469 20.50 -16.43 15.66
N ASN A 470 21.48 -15.97 16.44
CA ASN A 470 21.35 -15.81 17.91
C ASN A 470 20.80 -14.43 18.31
N ASP A 471 20.87 -13.44 17.45
CA ASP A 471 20.38 -12.08 17.71
C ASP A 471 18.97 -11.89 17.13
N ILE A 472 17.98 -11.79 18.01
CA ILE A 472 16.58 -11.55 17.64
C ILE A 472 16.19 -10.07 17.65
N THR A 473 17.07 -9.18 18.11
CA THR A 473 16.75 -7.74 18.28
C THR A 473 16.33 -7.04 16.99
N PRO A 474 16.81 -7.43 15.80
CA PRO A 474 16.29 -6.84 14.55
C PRO A 474 14.81 -7.14 14.29
N ARG A 475 14.24 -8.19 14.87
CA ARG A 475 12.84 -8.61 14.71
C ARG A 475 11.97 -8.24 15.90
N PHE A 476 12.48 -8.46 17.10
CA PHE A 476 11.76 -8.26 18.36
C PHE A 476 12.69 -7.69 19.43
N LYS A 477 12.35 -6.49 19.90
CA LYS A 477 13.04 -5.83 21.00
C LYS A 477 12.06 -5.59 22.14
N VAL A 478 12.49 -5.82 23.38
CA VAL A 478 11.72 -5.55 24.59
C VAL A 478 12.52 -4.63 25.50
N GLU A 479 11.84 -3.64 26.06
CA GLU A 479 12.36 -2.74 27.09
C GLU A 479 11.35 -2.68 28.24
N TYR A 480 11.73 -3.18 29.41
CA TYR A 480 10.91 -3.02 30.61
C TYR A 480 10.96 -1.57 31.06
N VAL A 481 9.80 -0.99 31.35
CA VAL A 481 9.75 0.40 31.79
C VAL A 481 10.32 0.51 33.18
N ASP A 482 11.39 1.32 33.28
CA ASP A 482 12.07 1.63 34.53
C ASP A 482 11.62 3.03 34.97
N GLY A 483 10.88 3.08 36.08
CA GLY A 483 10.34 4.33 36.62
C GLY A 483 11.41 5.38 36.96
N SER A 484 12.67 4.98 37.16
CA SER A 484 13.79 5.89 37.36
C SER A 484 14.22 6.63 36.10
N LYS A 485 13.92 6.06 34.91
CA LYS A 485 14.28 6.59 33.59
C LYS A 485 13.13 7.35 32.90
N GLY A 486 11.92 7.12 33.34
CA GLY A 486 10.73 7.75 32.78
C GLY A 486 9.46 6.95 32.99
N THR A 487 8.34 7.60 32.70
CA THR A 487 7.00 6.97 32.78
C THR A 487 6.63 6.27 31.48
N PRO A 488 5.70 5.29 31.49
CA PRO A 488 5.19 4.64 30.27
C PRO A 488 4.73 5.67 29.23
N THR A 489 4.07 6.75 29.67
CA THR A 489 3.63 7.84 28.81
C THR A 489 4.83 8.56 28.15
N SER A 490 5.93 8.75 28.85
CA SER A 490 7.12 9.42 28.30
C SER A 490 7.81 8.59 27.21
N TYR A 491 7.85 7.27 27.34
CA TYR A 491 8.42 6.37 26.33
C TYR A 491 7.66 6.46 25.00
N ILE A 492 6.33 6.46 25.04
CA ILE A 492 5.50 6.49 23.82
C ILE A 492 5.31 7.91 23.26
N ALA A 493 5.52 8.95 24.06
CA ALA A 493 5.28 10.34 23.66
C ALA A 493 6.07 10.77 22.43
N THR A 494 7.33 10.30 22.31
CA THR A 494 8.18 10.58 21.15
C THR A 494 7.59 10.00 19.88
N TYR A 495 7.08 8.77 19.91
CA TYR A 495 6.47 8.10 18.77
C TYR A 495 5.14 8.74 18.37
N ILE A 496 4.33 9.15 19.35
CA ILE A 496 3.11 9.92 19.10
C ILE A 496 3.47 11.27 18.45
N GLY A 497 4.49 11.97 18.97
CA GLY A 497 4.97 13.23 18.41
C GLY A 497 5.47 13.10 16.97
N LYS A 498 6.33 12.13 16.70
CA LYS A 498 6.88 11.83 15.37
C LYS A 498 5.80 11.58 14.31
N ASN A 499 4.63 11.12 14.70
CA ASN A 499 3.58 10.70 13.77
C ASN A 499 2.40 11.67 13.67
N LEU A 500 2.34 12.74 14.50
CA LEU A 500 1.22 13.68 14.51
C LEU A 500 1.62 15.14 14.33
N ASP A 501 2.64 15.59 15.03
CA ASP A 501 2.98 17.03 15.09
C ASP A 501 4.48 17.24 15.32
N SER A 502 5.14 17.80 14.30
CA SER A 502 6.58 18.12 14.34
C SER A 502 6.95 19.12 15.42
N ARG A 503 6.05 20.04 15.77
CA ARG A 503 6.31 21.13 16.74
C ARG A 503 6.74 20.63 18.13
N ALA A 504 6.35 19.42 18.49
CA ALA A 504 6.71 18.81 19.76
C ALA A 504 8.06 18.10 19.78
N VAL A 505 8.62 17.83 18.61
CA VAL A 505 9.89 17.10 18.43
C VAL A 505 10.93 17.96 17.69
N ASP A 506 10.48 19.04 17.05
CA ASP A 506 11.35 20.08 16.50
C ASP A 506 12.05 20.85 17.64
N GLY A 507 13.23 21.30 17.37
CA GLY A 507 13.99 22.13 18.29
C GLY A 507 15.49 21.93 18.12
N ILE A 508 16.21 22.66 18.92
CA ILE A 508 17.67 22.56 19.01
C ILE A 508 18.00 21.46 20.03
N ASP A 509 18.88 20.55 19.66
CA ASP A 509 19.45 19.58 20.59
C ASP A 509 20.29 20.35 21.63
N PRO A 510 19.93 20.32 22.93
CA PRO A 510 20.62 21.08 23.96
C PRO A 510 22.08 20.66 24.13
N LYS A 511 22.45 19.45 23.71
CA LYS A 511 23.84 18.96 23.81
C LYS A 511 24.71 19.42 22.66
N THR A 512 24.16 19.56 21.46
CA THR A 512 24.93 19.88 20.25
C THR A 512 24.71 21.28 19.72
N GLY A 513 23.70 22.03 20.21
CA GLY A 513 23.31 23.34 19.71
C GLY A 513 22.81 23.35 18.27
N LYS A 514 22.55 22.16 17.68
CA LYS A 514 22.09 21.99 16.29
C LYS A 514 20.63 21.58 16.23
N PRO A 515 19.93 21.82 15.10
CA PRO A 515 18.59 21.27 14.90
C PRO A 515 18.57 19.76 15.12
N ARG A 516 17.55 19.27 15.81
CA ARG A 516 17.35 17.84 16.03
C ARG A 516 17.19 17.13 14.71
N VAL A 517 17.97 16.07 14.53
CA VAL A 517 17.95 15.21 13.35
C VAL A 517 17.39 13.86 13.75
N ASP A 518 16.51 13.32 12.93
CA ASP A 518 16.05 11.96 13.09
C ASP A 518 17.16 10.98 12.66
N HIS A 519 17.60 10.15 13.58
CA HIS A 519 18.69 9.20 13.35
C HIS A 519 18.39 8.16 12.29
N GLU A 520 17.12 7.82 12.11
CA GLU A 520 16.70 6.81 11.13
C GLU A 520 16.74 7.36 9.71
N THR A 521 16.27 8.58 9.52
CA THR A 521 16.17 9.22 8.19
C THR A 521 17.38 10.06 7.83
N GLY A 522 18.11 10.56 8.83
CA GLY A 522 19.14 11.58 8.67
C GLY A 522 18.60 12.96 8.26
N LYS A 523 17.28 13.18 8.37
CA LYS A 523 16.58 14.42 8.05
C LYS A 523 16.23 15.20 9.32
N SER A 524 15.81 16.47 9.16
CA SER A 524 15.23 17.19 10.29
C SER A 524 14.00 16.46 10.83
N MET A 525 13.72 16.64 12.12
CA MET A 525 12.54 16.02 12.73
C MET A 525 11.24 16.44 12.02
N ALA A 526 11.13 17.73 11.63
CA ALA A 526 9.98 18.24 10.88
C ALA A 526 9.76 17.51 9.54
N GLU A 527 10.83 17.33 8.77
CA GLU A 527 10.75 16.61 7.50
C GLU A 527 10.41 15.13 7.70
N SER A 528 10.98 14.48 8.72
CA SER A 528 10.67 13.07 9.03
C SER A 528 9.22 12.86 9.43
N VAL A 529 8.67 13.75 10.28
CA VAL A 529 7.25 13.75 10.66
C VAL A 529 6.35 13.96 9.43
N GLU A 530 6.67 14.92 8.59
CA GLU A 530 5.90 15.19 7.38
C GLU A 530 5.88 13.96 6.45
N ARG A 531 7.02 13.28 6.28
CA ARG A 531 7.14 12.05 5.51
C ARG A 531 6.33 10.90 6.13
N ALA A 532 6.38 10.72 7.44
CA ALA A 532 5.61 9.68 8.14
C ALA A 532 4.09 9.91 8.02
N ILE A 533 3.63 11.17 8.10
CA ILE A 533 2.22 11.52 7.88
C ILE A 533 1.82 11.29 6.42
N GLY A 534 2.66 11.70 5.46
CA GLY A 534 2.44 11.48 4.03
C GLY A 534 2.36 9.99 3.70
N TRP A 535 3.27 9.19 4.23
CA TRP A 535 3.29 7.75 4.11
C TRP A 535 2.01 7.10 4.67
N ALA A 536 1.61 7.48 5.88
CA ALA A 536 0.41 6.93 6.51
C ALA A 536 -0.87 7.27 5.74
N ARG A 537 -0.94 8.48 5.12
CA ARG A 537 -2.06 8.88 4.27
C ARG A 537 -2.10 8.13 2.95
N LEU A 538 -0.95 8.00 2.28
CA LEU A 538 -0.84 7.27 1.02
C LEU A 538 -1.32 5.83 1.19
N HIS A 539 -0.81 5.16 2.20
CA HIS A 539 -1.09 3.75 2.45
C HIS A 539 -2.30 3.49 3.35
N ARG A 540 -2.98 4.56 3.83
CA ARG A 540 -4.17 4.49 4.70
C ARG A 540 -3.93 3.67 5.96
N VAL A 541 -2.73 3.81 6.54
CA VAL A 541 -2.33 3.12 7.75
C VAL A 541 -2.99 3.76 8.97
N ARG A 542 -3.59 2.94 9.83
CA ARG A 542 -4.01 3.37 11.15
C ARG A 542 -2.78 3.42 12.07
N GLN A 543 -2.17 4.60 12.19
CA GLN A 543 -0.91 4.79 12.92
C GLN A 543 -1.03 4.49 14.42
N PHE A 544 -2.22 4.65 15.02
CA PHE A 544 -2.42 4.47 16.46
C PHE A 544 -3.64 3.62 16.74
N GLN A 545 -3.49 2.67 17.64
CA GLN A 545 -4.59 1.83 18.09
C GLN A 545 -4.41 1.45 19.56
N PHE A 546 -5.37 1.85 20.40
CA PHE A 546 -5.52 1.32 21.73
C PHE A 546 -6.14 -0.08 21.66
N PHE A 547 -5.75 -0.95 22.57
CA PHE A 547 -6.29 -2.31 22.68
C PHE A 547 -6.48 -2.70 24.15
N GLY A 548 -7.37 -3.67 24.42
CA GLY A 548 -7.69 -4.11 25.77
C GLY A 548 -8.51 -3.11 26.59
N ILE A 549 -8.98 -2.01 25.99
CA ILE A 549 -9.82 -0.99 26.60
C ILE A 549 -10.96 -0.58 25.65
N PRO A 550 -12.03 0.06 26.14
CA PRO A 550 -13.07 0.64 25.32
C PRO A 550 -12.51 1.64 24.29
N SER A 551 -13.20 1.80 23.17
CA SER A 551 -12.78 2.76 22.15
C SER A 551 -12.85 4.20 22.65
N ARG A 552 -11.97 5.09 22.12
CA ARG A 552 -12.01 6.53 22.42
C ARG A 552 -13.35 7.19 22.04
N GLN A 553 -14.09 6.59 21.11
CA GLN A 553 -15.42 7.09 20.76
C GLN A 553 -16.38 6.98 21.96
N VAL A 554 -16.35 5.86 22.66
CA VAL A 554 -17.14 5.69 23.91
C VAL A 554 -16.81 6.78 24.92
N TRP A 555 -15.52 7.07 25.12
CA TRP A 555 -15.09 8.14 26.03
C TRP A 555 -15.58 9.53 25.58
N ARG A 556 -15.53 9.82 24.28
CA ARG A 556 -16.04 11.10 23.72
C ARG A 556 -17.54 11.24 23.94
N GLU A 557 -18.30 10.16 23.72
CA GLU A 557 -19.76 10.19 23.95
C GLU A 557 -20.09 10.38 25.44
N LEU A 558 -19.39 9.68 26.33
CA LEU A 558 -19.56 9.89 27.78
C LEU A 558 -19.28 11.33 28.21
N ARG A 559 -18.26 11.97 27.64
CA ARG A 559 -17.96 13.39 27.89
C ARG A 559 -19.02 14.35 27.38
N ARG A 560 -19.78 13.98 26.36
CA ARG A 560 -20.91 14.80 25.87
C ARG A 560 -22.15 14.68 26.76
N LEU A 561 -22.26 13.57 27.47
CA LEU A 561 -23.38 13.32 28.40
C LEU A 561 -23.12 13.91 29.79
N ALA A 562 -21.86 14.16 30.15
CA ALA A 562 -21.46 14.82 31.40
C ALA A 562 -21.47 16.35 31.26
#